data_31ff932ef48d6ce97be242f39f628a80
#
_entry.id   31ff932ef48d6ce97be242f39f628a80
#
_cell.length_a   1.000
_cell.length_b   1.000
_cell.length_c   1.000
_cell.angle_alpha   90.00
_cell.angle_beta   90.00
_cell.angle_gamma   90.00
#
_symmetry.space_group_name_H-M   'P 1'
#
loop_
_entity.id
_entity.type
_entity.pdbx_description
1 polymer ?
#
loop_
_entity_poly.entity_id
_entity_poly.type
_entity_poly.pdbx_seq_one_letter_code
_entity_poly.pdbx_strand_id
1 'polypeptide(L)'
;MTSAAVYDGLIKDILHAFKYHNATFYKAFLGKILFDELSKEEVACDIVSFVPLHWTRMIFRGYNQAALIARELSRLLGLELRFDVLRKSRRTLPQVGLGRALRKKNITGAFCASGVADRAVLVVDDVVTTGQTAREVSMALKKAGATRVVFASVGRMLI
;
A
#
# COMPACT_ATOMS: atom_id res chain seq x y z
N MET A 1 -2.87 11.60 1.90
CA MET A 1 -2.35 10.33 2.42
C MET A 1 -2.98 10.09 3.77
N THR A 2 -3.71 9.01 3.92
CA THR A 2 -4.51 8.68 5.11
C THR A 2 -4.00 7.37 5.73
N SER A 3 -4.01 7.26 7.05
CA SER A 3 -3.59 6.04 7.77
C SER A 3 -4.56 5.77 8.90
N ALA A 4 -5.04 4.53 9.02
CA ALA A 4 -6.08 4.16 9.95
C ALA A 4 -5.63 4.20 11.43
N ALA A 5 -4.34 3.91 11.68
CA ALA A 5 -3.82 3.85 13.04
C ALA A 5 -2.33 4.20 13.14
N VAL A 6 -1.86 4.47 14.34
CA VAL A 6 -0.43 4.50 14.65
C VAL A 6 0.10 3.06 14.64
N TYR A 7 1.28 2.88 14.04
CA TYR A 7 1.96 1.57 14.00
C TYR A 7 2.62 1.27 15.34
N ASP A 8 1.80 0.97 16.35
CA ASP A 8 2.23 0.64 17.69
C ASP A 8 1.25 -0.36 18.35
N GLY A 9 1.63 -0.93 19.48
CA GLY A 9 0.80 -1.84 20.28
C GLY A 9 0.14 -2.93 19.45
N LEU A 10 -1.17 -3.10 19.64
CA LEU A 10 -1.98 -4.15 19.01
C LEU A 10 -1.92 -4.13 17.47
N ILE A 11 -1.93 -2.95 16.83
CA ILE A 11 -1.86 -2.84 15.36
C ILE A 11 -0.53 -3.36 14.83
N LYS A 12 0.57 -3.09 15.53
CA LYS A 12 1.90 -3.61 15.20
C LYS A 12 1.92 -5.15 15.28
N ASP A 13 1.35 -5.72 16.33
CA ASP A 13 1.33 -7.17 16.54
C ASP A 13 0.46 -7.87 15.49
N ILE A 14 -0.72 -7.33 15.18
CA ILE A 14 -1.59 -7.84 14.11
C ILE A 14 -0.88 -7.78 12.76
N LEU A 15 -0.27 -6.65 12.40
CA LEU A 15 0.45 -6.51 11.13
C LEU A 15 1.70 -7.39 11.06
N HIS A 16 2.36 -7.66 12.19
CA HIS A 16 3.46 -8.61 12.26
C HIS A 16 2.98 -10.03 12.02
N ALA A 17 1.91 -10.47 12.71
CA ALA A 17 1.30 -11.78 12.49
C ALA A 17 0.81 -11.94 11.04
N PHE A 18 0.21 -10.89 10.47
CA PHE A 18 -0.23 -10.83 9.08
C PHE A 18 0.93 -10.92 8.07
N LYS A 19 2.14 -10.48 8.43
CA LYS A 19 3.34 -10.54 7.56
C LYS A 19 4.11 -11.85 7.64
N TYR A 20 4.14 -12.47 8.81
CA TYR A 20 5.12 -13.53 9.10
C TYR A 20 4.51 -14.84 9.61
N HIS A 21 3.25 -14.83 10.05
CA HIS A 21 2.58 -16.00 10.64
C HIS A 21 1.36 -16.46 9.84
N ASN A 22 1.26 -16.07 8.57
CA ASN A 22 0.15 -16.44 7.66
C ASN A 22 -1.25 -16.14 8.24
N ALA A 23 -1.37 -15.14 9.11
CA ALA A 23 -2.61 -14.77 9.77
C ALA A 23 -3.54 -13.96 8.85
N THR A 24 -3.84 -14.52 7.66
CA THR A 24 -4.62 -13.85 6.59
C THR A 24 -6.07 -13.55 6.98
N PHE A 25 -6.57 -14.17 8.06
CA PHE A 25 -7.90 -13.88 8.61
C PHE A 25 -8.06 -12.43 9.09
N TYR A 26 -6.97 -11.74 9.42
CA TYR A 26 -7.01 -10.31 9.77
C TYR A 26 -7.33 -9.37 8.61
N LYS A 27 -7.32 -9.85 7.35
CA LYS A 27 -7.57 -9.00 6.18
C LYS A 27 -8.89 -8.22 6.26
N ALA A 28 -9.97 -8.87 6.72
CA ALA A 28 -11.28 -8.25 6.83
C ALA A 28 -11.29 -7.13 7.88
N PHE A 29 -10.68 -7.38 9.04
CA PHE A 29 -10.52 -6.37 10.09
C PHE A 29 -9.67 -5.18 9.61
N LEU A 30 -8.51 -5.45 9.00
CA LEU A 30 -7.60 -4.41 8.50
C LEU A 30 -8.24 -3.60 7.36
N GLY A 31 -8.99 -4.24 6.46
CA GLY A 31 -9.77 -3.56 5.43
C GLY A 31 -10.88 -2.69 6.01
N LYS A 32 -11.57 -3.17 7.05
CA LYS A 32 -12.66 -2.42 7.70
C LYS A 32 -12.16 -1.16 8.40
N ILE A 33 -11.10 -1.24 9.22
CA ILE A 33 -10.57 -0.04 9.90
C ILE A 33 -10.06 1.01 8.91
N LEU A 34 -9.49 0.57 7.78
CA LEU A 34 -9.05 1.48 6.73
C LEU A 34 -10.24 2.11 5.99
N PHE A 35 -11.31 1.34 5.76
CA PHE A 35 -12.57 1.85 5.20
C PHE A 35 -13.18 2.91 6.12
N ASP A 36 -13.28 2.64 7.42
CA ASP A 36 -13.86 3.57 8.39
C ASP A 36 -13.09 4.89 8.46
N GLU A 37 -11.76 4.84 8.34
CA GLU A 37 -10.93 6.03 8.30
C GLU A 37 -11.15 6.83 7.01
N LEU A 38 -11.16 6.16 5.84
CA LEU A 38 -11.39 6.81 4.55
C LEU A 38 -12.79 7.39 4.42
N SER A 39 -13.79 6.79 5.08
CA SER A 39 -15.18 7.27 5.08
C SER A 39 -15.38 8.60 5.84
N LYS A 40 -14.40 9.02 6.63
CA LYS A 40 -14.41 10.35 7.29
C LYS A 40 -14.10 11.49 6.32
N GLU A 41 -13.49 11.17 5.19
CA GLU A 41 -13.15 12.09 4.12
C GLU A 41 -13.87 11.65 2.85
N GLU A 42 -14.36 12.60 2.04
CA GLU A 42 -14.90 12.27 0.71
C GLU A 42 -13.76 11.88 -0.25
N VAL A 43 -13.37 10.63 -0.22
CA VAL A 43 -12.32 10.10 -1.09
C VAL A 43 -12.92 9.64 -2.41
N ALA A 44 -13.04 10.55 -3.37
CA ALA A 44 -13.44 10.20 -4.74
C ALA A 44 -12.27 9.53 -5.48
N CYS A 45 -12.43 8.24 -5.81
CA CYS A 45 -11.51 7.43 -6.61
C CYS A 45 -12.30 6.53 -7.57
N ASP A 46 -11.70 6.19 -8.70
CA ASP A 46 -12.31 5.33 -9.72
C ASP A 46 -11.92 3.85 -9.54
N ILE A 47 -10.70 3.61 -9.06
CA ILE A 47 -10.12 2.27 -8.91
C ILE A 47 -9.28 2.16 -7.65
N VAL A 48 -9.17 0.94 -7.14
CA VAL A 48 -8.25 0.56 -6.04
C VAL A 48 -7.07 -0.21 -6.62
N SER A 49 -5.89 0.09 -6.15
CA SER A 49 -4.66 -0.69 -6.38
C SER A 49 -3.87 -0.80 -5.08
N PHE A 50 -2.73 -1.42 -5.12
CA PHE A 50 -1.93 -1.67 -3.92
C PHE A 50 -0.43 -1.59 -4.23
N VAL A 51 0.38 -1.36 -3.21
CA VAL A 51 1.84 -1.38 -3.34
C VAL A 51 2.33 -2.79 -3.64
N PRO A 52 2.96 -3.03 -4.82
CA PRO A 52 3.41 -4.36 -5.19
C PRO A 52 4.65 -4.77 -4.40
N LEU A 53 4.69 -6.04 -4.00
CA LEU A 53 5.91 -6.68 -3.52
C LEU A 53 6.81 -7.07 -4.69
N HIS A 54 8.12 -7.07 -4.47
CA HIS A 54 9.04 -7.73 -5.40
C HIS A 54 8.80 -9.24 -5.40
N TRP A 55 8.91 -9.90 -6.57
CA TRP A 55 8.60 -11.33 -6.74
C TRP A 55 9.32 -12.25 -5.72
N THR A 56 10.57 -11.94 -5.32
CA THR A 56 11.29 -12.70 -4.30
C THR A 56 10.61 -12.70 -2.94
N ARG A 57 10.00 -11.57 -2.54
CA ARG A 57 9.22 -11.49 -1.30
C ARG A 57 7.87 -12.17 -1.43
N MET A 58 7.30 -12.16 -2.64
CA MET A 58 6.05 -12.85 -2.93
C MET A 58 6.21 -14.36 -2.76
N ILE A 59 7.31 -14.94 -3.30
CA ILE A 59 7.64 -16.37 -3.13
C ILE A 59 7.85 -16.70 -1.65
N PHE A 60 8.61 -15.90 -0.93
CA PHE A 60 8.90 -16.15 0.49
C PHE A 60 7.67 -16.03 1.40
N ARG A 61 6.76 -15.09 1.11
CA ARG A 61 5.58 -14.81 1.95
C ARG A 61 4.31 -15.52 1.50
N GLY A 62 4.27 -15.99 0.25
CA GLY A 62 3.09 -16.62 -0.36
C GLY A 62 2.01 -15.62 -0.80
N TYR A 63 1.99 -14.39 -0.28
CA TYR A 63 0.98 -13.37 -0.59
C TYR A 63 1.49 -11.93 -0.38
N ASN A 64 0.76 -10.98 -0.97
CA ASN A 64 0.95 -9.56 -0.75
C ASN A 64 -0.09 -9.04 0.25
N GLN A 65 0.36 -8.54 1.39
CA GLN A 65 -0.47 -8.01 2.46
C GLN A 65 -1.35 -6.86 1.99
N ALA A 66 -0.73 -5.89 1.28
CA ALA A 66 -1.44 -4.74 0.74
C ALA A 66 -2.53 -5.16 -0.26
N ALA A 67 -2.29 -6.22 -1.06
CA ALA A 67 -3.29 -6.75 -1.98
C ALA A 67 -4.51 -7.37 -1.26
N LEU A 68 -4.28 -8.09 -0.15
CA LEU A 68 -5.36 -8.66 0.64
C LEU A 68 -6.22 -7.57 1.29
N ILE A 69 -5.59 -6.54 1.86
CA ILE A 69 -6.29 -5.39 2.45
C ILE A 69 -7.04 -4.62 1.35
N ALA A 70 -6.40 -4.36 0.20
CA ALA A 70 -7.00 -3.67 -0.92
C ALA A 70 -8.24 -4.39 -1.46
N ARG A 71 -8.25 -5.73 -1.48
CA ARG A 71 -9.41 -6.53 -1.89
C ARG A 71 -10.61 -6.31 -0.97
N GLU A 72 -10.40 -6.34 0.33
CA GLU A 72 -11.49 -6.07 1.29
C GLU A 72 -11.98 -4.63 1.19
N LEU A 73 -11.05 -3.68 1.07
CA LEU A 73 -11.38 -2.27 0.93
C LEU A 73 -12.15 -1.98 -0.36
N SER A 74 -11.74 -2.56 -1.51
CA SER A 74 -12.42 -2.39 -2.79
C SER A 74 -13.86 -2.90 -2.73
N ARG A 75 -14.09 -4.04 -2.07
CA ARG A 75 -15.43 -4.60 -1.84
C ARG A 75 -16.31 -3.66 -1.00
N LEU A 76 -15.75 -3.07 0.07
CA LEU A 76 -16.47 -2.14 0.94
C LEU A 76 -16.78 -0.80 0.27
N LEU A 77 -15.89 -0.33 -0.61
CA LEU A 77 -16.06 0.92 -1.36
C LEU A 77 -16.89 0.74 -2.64
N GLY A 78 -17.13 -0.50 -3.10
CA GLY A 78 -17.77 -0.77 -4.39
C GLY A 78 -16.91 -0.38 -5.60
N LEU A 79 -15.57 -0.32 -5.45
CA LEU A 79 -14.63 0.08 -6.49
C LEU A 79 -13.91 -1.13 -7.10
N GLU A 80 -13.52 -1.03 -8.37
CA GLU A 80 -12.72 -2.05 -9.05
C GLU A 80 -11.33 -2.18 -8.45
N LEU A 81 -10.90 -3.40 -8.10
CA LEU A 81 -9.51 -3.69 -7.72
C LEU A 81 -8.68 -4.06 -8.95
N ARG A 82 -7.63 -3.29 -9.23
CA ARG A 82 -6.72 -3.49 -10.35
C ARG A 82 -5.35 -3.98 -9.89
N PHE A 83 -4.93 -5.14 -10.38
CA PHE A 83 -3.64 -5.80 -10.07
C PHE A 83 -2.51 -5.42 -11.04
N ASP A 84 -2.86 -4.94 -12.21
CA ASP A 84 -1.97 -4.66 -13.33
C ASP A 84 -1.44 -3.22 -13.37
N VAL A 85 -1.99 -2.34 -12.52
CA VAL A 85 -1.71 -0.90 -12.51
C VAL A 85 -0.28 -0.57 -12.08
N LEU A 86 0.21 -1.26 -11.06
CA LEU A 86 1.51 -1.01 -10.45
C LEU A 86 2.40 -2.25 -10.51
N ARG A 87 3.65 -2.06 -10.92
CA ARG A 87 4.67 -3.11 -10.91
C ARG A 87 5.93 -2.61 -10.23
N LYS A 88 6.56 -3.47 -9.45
CA LYS A 88 7.88 -3.23 -8.87
C LYS A 88 8.94 -3.79 -9.80
N SER A 89 9.59 -2.89 -10.55
CA SER A 89 10.55 -3.25 -11.60
C SER A 89 11.93 -3.67 -11.07
N ARG A 90 12.27 -3.23 -9.84
CA ARG A 90 13.60 -3.46 -9.27
C ARG A 90 13.53 -4.07 -7.87
N ARG A 91 14.42 -5.04 -7.57
CA ARG A 91 14.61 -5.55 -6.21
C ARG A 91 15.13 -4.44 -5.32
N THR A 92 14.47 -4.22 -4.20
CA THR A 92 14.91 -3.28 -3.16
C THR A 92 15.29 -4.06 -1.90
N LEU A 93 16.33 -3.62 -1.19
CA LEU A 93 16.71 -4.21 0.09
C LEU A 93 15.55 -4.07 1.12
N PRO A 94 15.48 -4.95 2.14
CA PRO A 94 14.57 -4.74 3.26
C PRO A 94 14.79 -3.36 3.86
N GLN A 95 13.71 -2.61 4.12
CA GLN A 95 13.83 -1.26 4.68
C GLN A 95 14.14 -1.27 6.18
N VAL A 96 13.97 -2.42 6.84
CA VAL A 96 14.31 -2.62 8.26
C VAL A 96 15.83 -2.54 8.40
N GLY A 97 16.31 -1.68 9.30
CA GLY A 97 17.75 -1.47 9.52
C GLY A 97 18.44 -0.46 8.58
N LEU A 98 17.79 0.00 7.51
CA LEU A 98 18.37 1.03 6.64
C LEU A 98 18.16 2.43 7.19
N GLY A 99 19.22 3.27 7.19
CA GLY A 99 19.11 4.68 7.47
C GLY A 99 18.25 5.44 6.43
N ARG A 100 17.78 6.64 6.78
CA ARG A 100 16.83 7.44 5.95
C ARG A 100 17.34 7.68 4.52
N ALA A 101 18.61 8.03 4.34
CA ALA A 101 19.23 8.28 3.04
C ALA A 101 19.30 7.02 2.18
N LEU A 102 19.67 5.88 2.75
CA LEU A 102 19.73 4.59 2.07
C LEU A 102 18.33 4.09 1.69
N ARG A 103 17.31 4.31 2.52
CA ARG A 103 15.91 3.99 2.18
C ARG A 103 15.45 4.77 0.95
N LYS A 104 15.78 6.07 0.86
CA LYS A 104 15.45 6.90 -0.30
C LYS A 104 16.11 6.34 -1.58
N LYS A 105 17.42 6.13 -1.58
CA LYS A 105 18.17 5.60 -2.75
C LYS A 105 17.69 4.21 -3.16
N ASN A 106 17.34 3.39 -2.19
CA ASN A 106 16.88 2.00 -2.41
C ASN A 106 15.55 1.91 -3.19
N ILE A 107 14.64 2.87 -3.00
CA ILE A 107 13.28 2.80 -3.55
C ILE A 107 13.05 3.72 -4.75
N THR A 108 13.95 4.70 -4.99
CA THR A 108 13.83 5.64 -6.11
C THR A 108 13.79 4.90 -7.45
N GLY A 109 12.74 5.17 -8.26
CA GLY A 109 12.54 4.56 -9.56
C GLY A 109 12.24 3.05 -9.52
N ALA A 110 11.84 2.50 -8.37
CA ALA A 110 11.56 1.07 -8.24
C ALA A 110 10.16 0.67 -8.72
N PHE A 111 9.30 1.62 -9.07
CA PHE A 111 7.92 1.38 -9.49
C PHE A 111 7.66 1.88 -10.90
N CYS A 112 6.86 1.12 -11.64
CA CYS A 112 6.26 1.51 -12.91
C CYS A 112 4.74 1.38 -12.79
N ALA A 113 4.01 2.25 -13.51
CA ALA A 113 2.56 2.23 -13.57
C ALA A 113 2.08 2.30 -15.02
N SER A 114 0.91 1.74 -15.29
CA SER A 114 0.24 1.79 -16.61
C SER A 114 -1.27 1.63 -16.46
N GLY A 115 -2.04 1.99 -17.51
CA GLY A 115 -3.49 1.77 -17.56
C GLY A 115 -4.31 2.63 -16.60
N VAL A 116 -3.83 3.84 -16.27
CA VAL A 116 -4.46 4.77 -15.31
C VAL A 116 -4.67 6.17 -15.87
N ALA A 117 -4.56 6.34 -17.20
CA ALA A 117 -4.85 7.63 -17.81
C ALA A 117 -6.27 8.08 -17.45
N ASP A 118 -6.39 9.33 -17.05
CA ASP A 118 -7.64 10.00 -16.66
C ASP A 118 -8.39 9.36 -15.47
N ARG A 119 -7.69 8.52 -14.67
CA ARG A 119 -8.27 7.86 -13.48
C ARG A 119 -7.76 8.44 -12.17
N ALA A 120 -8.65 8.49 -11.19
CA ALA A 120 -8.31 8.71 -9.78
C ALA A 120 -8.03 7.35 -9.11
N VAL A 121 -6.83 7.16 -8.58
CA VAL A 121 -6.35 5.87 -8.06
C VAL A 121 -6.20 5.91 -6.54
N LEU A 122 -6.86 4.99 -5.83
CA LEU A 122 -6.60 4.71 -4.43
C LEU A 122 -5.55 3.60 -4.32
N VAL A 123 -4.41 3.90 -3.71
CA VAL A 123 -3.33 2.92 -3.48
C VAL A 123 -3.27 2.53 -2.02
N VAL A 124 -3.28 1.23 -1.76
CA VAL A 124 -3.24 0.64 -0.42
C VAL A 124 -1.85 0.10 -0.10
N ASP A 125 -1.37 0.36 1.12
CA ASP A 125 -0.20 -0.28 1.73
C ASP A 125 -0.53 -0.77 3.15
N ASP A 126 0.31 -1.61 3.72
CA ASP A 126 0.13 -2.07 5.10
C ASP A 126 0.66 -1.04 6.12
N VAL A 127 1.88 -0.53 5.93
CA VAL A 127 2.54 0.42 6.86
C VAL A 127 3.31 1.49 6.12
N VAL A 128 3.03 2.73 6.46
CA VAL A 128 3.85 3.88 6.05
C VAL A 128 4.85 4.22 7.15
N THR A 129 6.12 4.28 6.77
CA THR A 129 7.21 4.75 7.65
C THR A 129 7.60 6.18 7.29
N THR A 130 8.53 6.37 6.36
CA THR A 130 9.01 7.69 5.90
C THR A 130 8.17 8.30 4.79
N GLY A 131 7.13 7.61 4.28
CA GLY A 131 6.34 8.03 3.13
C GLY A 131 7.05 7.91 1.78
N GLN A 132 8.30 7.42 1.75
CA GLN A 132 9.06 7.32 0.49
C GLN A 132 8.41 6.37 -0.52
N THR A 133 7.86 5.23 -0.08
CA THR A 133 7.10 4.32 -0.95
C THR A 133 5.89 5.02 -1.56
N ALA A 134 5.10 5.73 -0.73
CA ALA A 134 3.94 6.49 -1.18
C ALA A 134 4.32 7.53 -2.24
N ARG A 135 5.43 8.25 -2.02
CA ARG A 135 5.95 9.24 -2.98
C ARG A 135 6.31 8.61 -4.32
N GLU A 136 7.12 7.55 -4.32
CA GLU A 136 7.60 6.89 -5.56
C GLU A 136 6.44 6.26 -6.36
N VAL A 137 5.50 5.62 -5.66
CA VAL A 137 4.28 5.08 -6.27
C VAL A 137 3.42 6.18 -6.86
N SER A 138 3.21 7.28 -6.13
CA SER A 138 2.43 8.42 -6.63
C SER A 138 3.08 9.05 -7.86
N MET A 139 4.42 9.19 -7.87
CA MET A 139 5.15 9.69 -9.04
C MET A 139 4.98 8.77 -10.25
N ALA A 140 5.06 7.45 -10.07
CA ALA A 140 4.85 6.48 -11.15
C ALA A 140 3.44 6.57 -11.73
N LEU A 141 2.41 6.66 -10.88
CA LEU A 141 1.00 6.79 -11.30
C LEU A 141 0.74 8.12 -12.02
N LYS A 142 1.26 9.23 -11.49
CA LYS A 142 1.13 10.54 -12.15
C LYS A 142 1.81 10.56 -13.51
N LYS A 143 2.99 9.94 -13.64
CA LYS A 143 3.68 9.79 -14.94
C LYS A 143 2.88 8.93 -15.92
N ALA A 144 2.08 7.98 -15.43
CA ALA A 144 1.19 7.14 -16.23
C ALA A 144 -0.17 7.79 -16.54
N GLY A 145 -0.38 9.07 -16.18
CA GLY A 145 -1.58 9.84 -16.52
C GLY A 145 -2.69 9.83 -15.46
N ALA A 146 -2.45 9.35 -14.24
CA ALA A 146 -3.45 9.40 -13.17
C ALA A 146 -3.81 10.86 -12.81
N THR A 147 -5.10 11.18 -12.82
CA THR A 147 -5.62 12.52 -12.46
C THR A 147 -5.42 12.81 -10.98
N ARG A 148 -5.67 11.81 -10.15
CA ARG A 148 -5.55 11.88 -8.69
C ARG A 148 -4.94 10.59 -8.14
N VAL A 149 -4.12 10.72 -7.10
CA VAL A 149 -3.59 9.56 -6.34
C VAL A 149 -3.88 9.79 -4.87
N VAL A 150 -4.67 8.91 -4.29
CA VAL A 150 -4.89 8.81 -2.85
C VAL A 150 -4.07 7.62 -2.33
N PHE A 151 -3.28 7.82 -1.30
CA PHE A 151 -2.50 6.76 -0.68
C PHE A 151 -3.04 6.48 0.72
N ALA A 152 -3.39 5.23 0.98
CA ALA A 152 -3.95 4.78 2.25
C ALA A 152 -3.12 3.65 2.84
N SER A 153 -2.94 3.64 4.16
CA SER A 153 -2.26 2.56 4.89
C SER A 153 -2.97 2.23 6.19
N VAL A 154 -2.81 0.97 6.63
CA VAL A 154 -3.35 0.58 7.94
C VAL A 154 -2.56 1.24 9.06
N GLY A 155 -1.24 1.16 9.02
CA GLY A 155 -0.37 1.73 10.04
C GLY A 155 0.53 2.86 9.56
N ARG A 156 0.80 3.83 10.45
CA ARG A 156 1.80 4.89 10.24
C ARG A 156 2.77 4.94 11.41
N MET A 157 4.06 4.88 11.13
CA MET A 157 5.08 5.17 12.15
C MET A 157 5.14 6.68 12.43
N LEU A 158 5.07 7.05 13.69
CA LEU A 158 5.42 8.39 14.14
C LEU A 158 6.96 8.50 14.14
N ILE A 159 7.48 9.51 13.48
CA ILE A 159 8.92 9.79 13.34
C ILE A 159 9.24 10.99 14.23
#